data_b5a8c2112ef4d0faf13489fb3186fa66
#
_entry.id   b5a8c2112ef4d0faf13489fb3186fa66
#
_cell.length_a   1.000
_cell.length_b   1.000
_cell.length_c   1.000
_cell.angle_alpha   90.00
_cell.angle_beta   90.00
_cell.angle_gamma   90.00
#
_symmetry.space_group_name_H-M   'P 1'
#
loop_
_entity.id
_entity.type
_entity.pdbx_description
1 polymer ?
#
loop_
_entity_poly.entity_id
_entity_poly.type
_entity_poly.pdbx_seq_one_letter_code
_entity_poly.pdbx_strand_id
1 'polypeptide(L)'
;MANILKGKKIVLGITGSIAAYKACYIIRGLIKRGAEVQVVITPAGKEFITPITLSALTSKPVISEFFAQRDGTWNSHVDLGLWADAMLIAPATASTIGKMANGVADNMLITTYLSAKAPVFVAPAMDLDMYAHPSTQKNLDTLRSYGNHIIEPATGELASHLVGKGRMEEPENIIRHLEMYFAAKEGDLVGKTVMITAGPTYEKIDPVRFIGNYSSGKMGLALADECTARGAKVILIAGPVQQGTYFPMHQYHAVESAQEMFDAASAAFVHADAAILTAAVADYTPEQVADEKIKREKTGEMSLNLKPTRDIAAFLGNLKNDTEHQRRLLVGFALETHNEQMNVEDKLNRKNLDFIVLNSLNDKGAGFRCDTNKISIIDHQGKTDYPLKSKAEVAADIVDRLVKDLNSK
;
A
#
# COMPACT_ATOMS: atom_id res chain seq x y z
N MET A 1 -1.58 -0.02 9.48
CA MET A 1 -0.43 -0.19 8.56
C MET A 1 0.86 -0.08 9.35
N ALA A 2 1.81 -0.97 9.06
CA ALA A 2 3.14 -0.88 9.60
C ALA A 2 3.73 0.51 9.32
N ASN A 3 4.27 1.15 10.34
CA ASN A 3 4.82 2.50 10.20
C ASN A 3 6.30 2.41 9.83
N ILE A 4 6.58 1.99 8.60
CA ILE A 4 7.94 1.73 8.10
C ILE A 4 8.82 3.00 8.09
N LEU A 5 8.21 4.20 8.09
CA LEU A 5 8.93 5.47 8.17
C LEU A 5 9.21 5.93 9.60
N LYS A 6 8.75 5.21 10.63
CA LYS A 6 8.98 5.59 12.02
C LYS A 6 10.47 5.60 12.36
N GLY A 7 10.95 6.75 12.83
CA GLY A 7 12.35 6.97 13.17
C GLY A 7 13.27 7.17 11.95
N LYS A 8 12.77 7.12 10.72
CA LYS A 8 13.55 7.41 9.53
C LYS A 8 13.88 8.89 9.43
N LYS A 9 15.12 9.17 9.07
CA LYS A 9 15.68 10.51 8.93
C LYS A 9 15.71 10.92 7.47
N ILE A 10 14.89 11.91 7.11
CA ILE A 10 14.71 12.34 5.72
C ILE A 10 15.26 13.75 5.53
N VAL A 11 16.25 13.90 4.65
CA VAL A 11 16.67 15.21 4.14
C VAL A 11 15.71 15.59 3.00
N LEU A 12 14.95 16.68 3.19
CA LEU A 12 14.05 17.21 2.17
C LEU A 12 14.67 18.42 1.49
N GLY A 13 15.04 18.25 0.22
CA GLY A 13 15.54 19.32 -0.65
C GLY A 13 14.39 20.05 -1.33
N ILE A 14 14.34 21.38 -1.21
CA ILE A 14 13.29 22.21 -1.83
C ILE A 14 13.93 23.18 -2.80
N THR A 15 13.44 23.21 -4.05
CA THR A 15 13.97 24.07 -5.12
C THR A 15 12.96 25.09 -5.63
N GLY A 16 13.40 26.02 -6.46
CA GLY A 16 12.62 27.17 -6.91
C GLY A 16 11.53 26.82 -7.93
N SER A 17 10.39 26.37 -7.47
CA SER A 17 9.21 26.03 -8.27
C SER A 17 7.95 26.43 -7.51
N ILE A 18 6.90 26.80 -8.25
CA ILE A 18 5.57 27.01 -7.65
C ILE A 18 5.11 25.79 -6.85
N ALA A 19 5.50 24.57 -7.24
CA ALA A 19 5.18 23.33 -6.53
C ALA A 19 5.81 23.24 -5.12
N ALA A 20 6.66 24.19 -4.69
CA ALA A 20 7.27 24.22 -3.36
C ALA A 20 6.21 24.26 -2.23
N TYR A 21 5.00 24.78 -2.48
CA TYR A 21 3.93 24.75 -1.47
C TYR A 21 3.55 23.31 -1.06
N LYS A 22 3.69 22.33 -1.96
CA LYS A 22 3.42 20.92 -1.67
C LYS A 22 4.41 20.32 -0.66
N ALA A 23 5.60 20.91 -0.48
CA ALA A 23 6.57 20.48 0.52
C ALA A 23 6.01 20.54 1.94
N CYS A 24 5.10 21.47 2.25
CA CYS A 24 4.42 21.54 3.55
C CYS A 24 3.59 20.27 3.82
N TYR A 25 2.89 19.77 2.81
CA TYR A 25 2.11 18.54 2.91
C TYR A 25 3.01 17.30 3.02
N ILE A 26 4.13 17.28 2.29
CA ILE A 26 5.15 16.22 2.38
C ILE A 26 5.71 16.18 3.79
N ILE A 27 6.16 17.32 4.36
CA ILE A 27 6.67 17.41 5.73
C ILE A 27 5.66 16.86 6.73
N ARG A 28 4.42 17.34 6.67
CA ARG A 28 3.37 16.89 7.60
C ARG A 28 3.06 15.41 7.45
N GLY A 29 3.02 14.91 6.22
CA GLY A 29 2.78 13.49 5.93
C GLY A 29 3.89 12.58 6.46
N LEU A 30 5.16 12.98 6.30
CA LEU A 30 6.33 12.27 6.82
C LEU A 30 6.34 12.26 8.36
N ILE A 31 6.12 13.43 8.99
CA ILE A 31 6.10 13.56 10.46
C ILE A 31 4.95 12.74 11.07
N LYS A 32 3.75 12.75 10.46
CA LYS A 32 2.63 11.90 10.92
C LYS A 32 2.94 10.40 10.88
N ARG A 33 3.84 9.99 9.99
CA ARG A 33 4.37 8.62 9.88
C ARG A 33 5.60 8.39 10.76
N GLY A 34 5.91 9.33 11.66
CA GLY A 34 6.99 9.23 12.63
C GLY A 34 8.39 9.41 12.05
N ALA A 35 8.53 9.93 10.84
CA ALA A 35 9.81 10.29 10.27
C ALA A 35 10.32 11.62 10.86
N GLU A 36 11.63 11.77 10.88
CA GLU A 36 12.34 12.99 11.23
C GLU A 36 12.77 13.72 9.96
N VAL A 37 12.40 15.00 9.80
CA VAL A 37 12.64 15.73 8.56
C VAL A 37 13.60 16.88 8.81
N GLN A 38 14.66 16.97 7.99
CA GLN A 38 15.56 18.12 7.91
C GLN A 38 15.42 18.77 6.53
N VAL A 39 15.07 20.05 6.50
CA VAL A 39 14.90 20.77 5.24
C VAL A 39 16.20 21.44 4.81
N VAL A 40 16.55 21.26 3.54
CA VAL A 40 17.59 21.99 2.81
C VAL A 40 16.93 22.70 1.64
N ILE A 41 17.01 24.03 1.58
CA ILE A 41 16.35 24.83 0.56
C ILE A 41 17.35 25.60 -0.29
N THR A 42 17.13 25.64 -1.61
CA THR A 42 17.95 26.48 -2.50
C THR A 42 17.61 27.98 -2.35
N PRO A 43 18.52 28.88 -2.72
CA PRO A 43 18.20 30.32 -2.75
C PRO A 43 16.91 30.62 -3.53
N ALA A 44 16.74 30.04 -4.72
CA ALA A 44 15.52 30.20 -5.50
C ALA A 44 14.28 29.57 -4.83
N GLY A 45 14.43 28.56 -4.00
CA GLY A 45 13.32 27.96 -3.26
C GLY A 45 12.72 28.92 -2.23
N LYS A 46 13.56 29.79 -1.63
CA LYS A 46 13.11 30.78 -0.64
C LYS A 46 12.15 31.83 -1.23
N GLU A 47 12.19 32.05 -2.52
CA GLU A 47 11.28 32.97 -3.22
C GLU A 47 9.84 32.41 -3.31
N PHE A 48 9.67 31.09 -3.24
CA PHE A 48 8.37 30.43 -3.35
C PHE A 48 7.79 30.02 -2.00
N ILE A 49 8.63 29.71 -1.00
CA ILE A 49 8.21 29.34 0.33
C ILE A 49 9.23 29.79 1.38
N THR A 50 8.75 30.38 2.47
CA THR A 50 9.64 30.95 3.47
C THR A 50 10.24 29.89 4.41
N PRO A 51 11.50 30.05 4.83
CA PRO A 51 12.11 29.20 5.86
C PRO A 51 11.30 29.15 7.17
N ILE A 52 10.62 30.24 7.55
CA ILE A 52 9.79 30.31 8.76
C ILE A 52 8.67 29.27 8.71
N THR A 53 7.95 29.17 7.57
CA THR A 53 6.88 28.17 7.41
C THR A 53 7.42 26.76 7.56
N LEU A 54 8.57 26.46 6.97
CA LEU A 54 9.15 25.12 6.96
C LEU A 54 9.72 24.76 8.35
N SER A 55 10.38 25.71 9.04
CA SER A 55 10.90 25.47 10.40
C SER A 55 9.78 25.28 11.41
N ALA A 56 8.66 26.01 11.27
CA ALA A 56 7.49 25.83 12.13
C ALA A 56 6.88 24.42 11.99
N LEU A 57 6.92 23.84 10.78
CA LEU A 57 6.41 22.48 10.52
C LEU A 57 7.34 21.38 11.02
N THR A 58 8.67 21.59 10.92
CA THR A 58 9.68 20.57 11.28
C THR A 58 10.20 20.72 12.71
N SER A 59 9.96 21.85 13.36
CA SER A 59 10.59 22.26 14.62
C SER A 59 12.13 22.26 14.55
N LYS A 60 12.68 22.44 13.32
CA LYS A 60 14.12 22.49 13.06
C LYS A 60 14.49 23.70 12.21
N PRO A 61 15.72 24.23 12.34
CA PRO A 61 16.23 25.25 11.42
C PRO A 61 16.22 24.73 9.97
N VAL A 62 15.88 25.62 9.03
CA VAL A 62 16.01 25.35 7.61
C VAL A 62 17.41 25.73 7.13
N ILE A 63 18.07 24.81 6.47
CA ILE A 63 19.44 25.00 5.99
C ILE A 63 19.38 25.47 4.53
N SER A 64 20.06 26.60 4.23
CA SER A 64 20.12 27.14 2.88
C SER A 64 21.53 27.54 2.44
N GLU A 65 22.36 27.90 3.41
CA GLU A 65 23.73 28.40 3.18
C GLU A 65 24.75 27.53 3.88
N PHE A 66 26.00 27.54 3.37
CA PHE A 66 27.11 26.84 3.99
C PHE A 66 27.47 27.43 5.37
N PHE A 67 27.40 28.75 5.48
CA PHE A 67 27.76 29.48 6.70
C PHE A 67 26.51 30.05 7.35
N ALA A 68 26.24 29.66 8.57
CA ALA A 68 25.09 30.14 9.34
C ALA A 68 25.27 31.58 9.81
N GLN A 69 26.51 31.93 10.21
CA GLN A 69 26.92 33.25 10.69
C GLN A 69 28.36 33.54 10.17
N ARG A 70 28.84 34.78 10.38
CA ARG A 70 30.22 35.17 10.02
C ARG A 70 31.24 34.88 11.12
N ASP A 71 30.95 33.99 12.03
CA ASP A 71 31.76 33.61 13.20
C ASP A 71 32.55 32.31 13.01
N GLY A 72 32.51 31.74 11.78
CA GLY A 72 33.16 30.46 11.47
C GLY A 72 32.25 29.23 11.66
N THR A 73 31.03 29.42 12.17
CA THR A 73 30.05 28.31 12.20
C THR A 73 29.54 27.99 10.82
N TRP A 74 29.52 26.72 10.48
CA TRP A 74 29.10 26.26 9.15
C TRP A 74 28.15 25.07 9.24
N ASN A 75 27.32 24.91 8.23
CA ASN A 75 26.43 23.77 8.08
C ASN A 75 27.18 22.65 7.34
N SER A 76 27.41 21.54 8.01
CA SER A 76 28.11 20.40 7.43
C SER A 76 27.22 19.64 6.48
N HIS A 77 27.48 19.70 5.17
CA HIS A 77 26.83 18.89 4.16
C HIS A 77 27.16 17.39 4.32
N VAL A 78 28.34 17.08 4.83
CA VAL A 78 28.78 15.71 5.12
C VAL A 78 27.95 15.11 6.23
N ASP A 79 27.74 15.86 7.33
CA ASP A 79 26.94 15.38 8.46
C ASP A 79 25.48 15.16 8.05
N LEU A 80 24.93 16.03 7.20
CA LEU A 80 23.60 15.84 6.62
C LEU A 80 23.50 14.58 5.76
N GLY A 81 24.51 14.35 4.92
CA GLY A 81 24.60 13.17 4.07
C GLY A 81 24.76 11.86 4.85
N LEU A 82 25.43 11.91 6.01
CA LEU A 82 25.58 10.76 6.92
C LEU A 82 24.37 10.56 7.83
N TRP A 83 23.67 11.64 8.21
CA TRP A 83 22.51 11.59 9.07
C TRP A 83 21.28 10.98 8.38
N ALA A 84 21.16 11.17 7.06
CA ALA A 84 19.97 10.80 6.31
C ALA A 84 19.85 9.29 6.08
N ASP A 85 18.66 8.74 6.29
CA ASP A 85 18.25 7.42 5.80
C ASP A 85 17.73 7.49 4.35
N ALA A 86 17.22 8.67 3.94
CA ALA A 86 16.90 8.99 2.55
C ALA A 86 16.99 10.50 2.29
N MET A 87 17.28 10.86 1.04
CA MET A 87 17.20 12.24 0.57
C MET A 87 16.06 12.34 -0.46
N LEU A 88 15.14 13.27 -0.24
CA LEU A 88 14.02 13.57 -1.16
C LEU A 88 14.18 14.99 -1.69
N ILE A 89 14.22 15.16 -3.01
CA ILE A 89 14.24 16.47 -3.66
C ILE A 89 12.87 16.72 -4.28
N ALA A 90 12.06 17.54 -3.64
CA ALA A 90 10.67 17.78 -3.99
C ALA A 90 10.23 19.22 -3.61
N PRO A 91 9.99 20.10 -4.60
CA PRO A 91 10.14 19.89 -6.05
C PRO A 91 11.60 19.88 -6.52
N ALA A 92 11.88 19.16 -7.63
CA ALA A 92 13.14 19.21 -8.35
C ALA A 92 12.96 19.93 -9.70
N THR A 93 13.54 21.12 -9.82
CA THR A 93 13.50 21.91 -11.08
C THR A 93 14.49 21.36 -12.10
N ALA A 94 14.30 21.69 -13.39
CA ALA A 94 15.22 21.36 -14.48
C ALA A 94 16.66 21.83 -14.17
N SER A 95 16.82 23.04 -13.60
CA SER A 95 18.12 23.58 -13.18
C SER A 95 18.79 22.68 -12.14
N THR A 96 18.06 22.26 -11.11
CA THR A 96 18.58 21.38 -10.04
C THR A 96 18.93 20.01 -10.60
N ILE A 97 18.05 19.41 -11.40
CA ILE A 97 18.29 18.12 -12.08
C ILE A 97 19.56 18.19 -12.94
N GLY A 98 19.73 19.26 -13.71
CA GLY A 98 20.92 19.49 -14.52
C GLY A 98 22.21 19.59 -13.68
N LYS A 99 22.16 20.31 -12.56
CA LYS A 99 23.30 20.44 -11.63
C LYS A 99 23.64 19.13 -10.98
N MET A 100 22.64 18.37 -10.52
CA MET A 100 22.86 17.03 -9.95
C MET A 100 23.50 16.08 -10.95
N ALA A 101 22.98 16.04 -12.19
CA ALA A 101 23.48 15.15 -13.24
C ALA A 101 24.93 15.44 -13.66
N ASN A 102 25.35 16.69 -13.53
CA ASN A 102 26.69 17.15 -13.95
C ASN A 102 27.62 17.51 -12.77
N GLY A 103 27.21 17.27 -11.53
CA GLY A 103 28.04 17.49 -10.33
C GLY A 103 28.38 18.95 -10.03
N VAL A 104 27.50 19.91 -10.40
CA VAL A 104 27.71 21.36 -10.20
C VAL A 104 27.32 21.75 -8.77
N ALA A 105 28.26 21.68 -7.85
CA ALA A 105 28.09 21.91 -6.40
C ALA A 105 28.12 23.41 -6.02
N ASP A 106 27.20 24.20 -6.56
CA ASP A 106 27.17 25.66 -6.37
C ASP A 106 26.26 26.12 -5.22
N ASN A 107 25.62 25.22 -4.53
CA ASN A 107 24.74 25.51 -3.41
C ASN A 107 24.70 24.34 -2.40
N MET A 108 24.19 24.62 -1.20
CA MET A 108 24.14 23.66 -0.09
C MET A 108 23.39 22.36 -0.44
N LEU A 109 22.28 22.44 -1.22
CA LEU A 109 21.49 21.29 -1.59
C LEU A 109 22.26 20.31 -2.47
N ILE A 110 22.90 20.82 -3.53
CA ILE A 110 23.66 19.96 -4.45
C ILE A 110 24.90 19.38 -3.77
N THR A 111 25.57 20.16 -2.91
CA THR A 111 26.72 19.66 -2.16
C THR A 111 26.32 18.57 -1.18
N THR A 112 25.15 18.70 -0.51
CA THR A 112 24.59 17.64 0.33
C THR A 112 24.26 16.40 -0.50
N TYR A 113 23.65 16.57 -1.69
CA TYR A 113 23.36 15.48 -2.61
C TYR A 113 24.61 14.69 -2.99
N LEU A 114 25.69 15.38 -3.38
CA LEU A 114 26.95 14.73 -3.75
C LEU A 114 27.64 14.01 -2.57
N SER A 115 27.29 14.37 -1.34
CA SER A 115 27.81 13.74 -0.11
C SER A 115 26.90 12.66 0.45
N ALA A 116 25.67 12.53 -0.09
CA ALA A 116 24.67 11.61 0.42
C ALA A 116 25.05 10.15 0.11
N LYS A 117 25.05 9.29 1.14
CA LYS A 117 25.15 7.84 1.01
C LYS A 117 23.79 7.15 0.97
N ALA A 118 22.78 7.85 1.46
CA ALA A 118 21.41 7.39 1.47
C ALA A 118 20.80 7.39 0.06
N PRO A 119 19.75 6.58 -0.19
CA PRO A 119 19.01 6.62 -1.45
C PRO A 119 18.41 8.01 -1.68
N VAL A 120 18.47 8.46 -2.94
CA VAL A 120 17.98 9.77 -3.34
C VAL A 120 16.75 9.64 -4.21
N PHE A 121 15.69 10.33 -3.82
CA PHE A 121 14.42 10.41 -4.55
C PHE A 121 14.27 11.81 -5.14
N VAL A 122 13.88 11.87 -6.40
CA VAL A 122 13.77 13.13 -7.15
C VAL A 122 12.36 13.23 -7.72
N ALA A 123 11.63 14.28 -7.34
CA ALA A 123 10.28 14.58 -7.83
C ALA A 123 10.33 15.79 -8.77
N PRO A 124 10.42 15.61 -10.10
CA PRO A 124 10.50 16.69 -11.06
C PRO A 124 9.25 17.58 -11.03
N ALA A 125 9.48 18.89 -11.23
CA ALA A 125 8.42 19.89 -11.33
C ALA A 125 8.84 20.97 -12.32
N MET A 126 8.19 21.03 -13.49
CA MET A 126 8.47 22.00 -14.55
C MET A 126 7.34 22.02 -15.58
N ASP A 127 7.36 22.96 -16.51
CA ASP A 127 6.44 22.97 -17.64
C ASP A 127 6.63 21.74 -18.55
N LEU A 128 5.60 21.38 -19.30
CA LEU A 128 5.59 20.17 -20.14
C LEU A 128 6.70 20.15 -21.19
N ASP A 129 6.97 21.28 -21.85
CA ASP A 129 8.02 21.38 -22.88
C ASP A 129 9.41 21.29 -22.26
N MET A 130 9.61 21.86 -21.06
CA MET A 130 10.83 21.73 -20.29
C MET A 130 11.05 20.26 -19.86
N TYR A 131 9.98 19.56 -19.48
CA TYR A 131 10.07 18.16 -19.12
C TYR A 131 10.40 17.28 -20.33
N ALA A 132 9.75 17.53 -21.47
CA ALA A 132 9.98 16.80 -22.71
C ALA A 132 11.33 17.13 -23.39
N HIS A 133 11.98 18.24 -22.98
CA HIS A 133 13.23 18.68 -23.62
C HIS A 133 14.32 17.62 -23.53
N PRO A 134 15.04 17.31 -24.64
CA PRO A 134 16.05 16.27 -24.68
C PRO A 134 17.12 16.38 -23.59
N SER A 135 17.54 17.58 -23.21
CA SER A 135 18.52 17.78 -22.13
C SER A 135 17.95 17.38 -20.77
N THR A 136 16.68 17.64 -20.50
CA THR A 136 16.02 17.24 -19.25
C THR A 136 15.90 15.73 -19.19
N GLN A 137 15.45 15.07 -20.26
CA GLN A 137 15.35 13.62 -20.31
C GLN A 137 16.72 12.96 -20.16
N LYS A 138 17.75 13.45 -20.86
CA LYS A 138 19.13 12.97 -20.70
C LYS A 138 19.61 13.11 -19.26
N ASN A 139 19.36 14.23 -18.59
CA ASN A 139 19.76 14.44 -17.20
C ASN A 139 19.03 13.49 -16.25
N LEU A 140 17.74 13.24 -16.46
CA LEU A 140 16.96 12.27 -15.68
C LEU A 140 17.50 10.85 -15.87
N ASP A 141 17.85 10.44 -17.09
CA ASP A 141 18.44 9.14 -17.37
C ASP A 141 19.83 9.02 -16.73
N THR A 142 20.62 10.08 -16.73
CA THR A 142 21.89 10.14 -16.01
C THR A 142 21.67 9.95 -14.51
N LEU A 143 20.69 10.61 -13.90
CA LEU A 143 20.38 10.42 -12.49
C LEU A 143 19.91 8.99 -12.19
N ARG A 144 19.11 8.38 -13.08
CA ARG A 144 18.73 6.96 -12.95
C ARG A 144 19.95 6.04 -12.98
N SER A 145 20.91 6.32 -13.88
CA SER A 145 22.15 5.54 -13.97
C SER A 145 23.03 5.66 -12.73
N TYR A 146 22.91 6.76 -11.98
CA TYR A 146 23.57 6.94 -10.67
C TYR A 146 22.82 6.25 -9.51
N GLY A 147 21.70 5.58 -9.79
CA GLY A 147 20.88 4.91 -8.78
C GLY A 147 19.86 5.80 -8.09
N ASN A 148 19.62 7.02 -8.59
CA ASN A 148 18.56 7.87 -8.03
C ASN A 148 17.17 7.39 -8.47
N HIS A 149 16.22 7.48 -7.56
CA HIS A 149 14.83 7.10 -7.78
C HIS A 149 14.05 8.31 -8.33
N ILE A 150 13.70 8.28 -9.59
CA ILE A 150 12.89 9.34 -10.20
C ILE A 150 11.41 9.04 -9.96
N ILE A 151 10.73 9.93 -9.24
CA ILE A 151 9.28 9.90 -9.05
C ILE A 151 8.68 10.63 -10.23
N GLU A 152 8.05 9.90 -11.14
CA GLU A 152 7.51 10.48 -12.37
C GLU A 152 6.50 11.59 -12.06
N PRO A 153 6.58 12.74 -12.78
CA PRO A 153 5.61 13.80 -12.61
C PRO A 153 4.24 13.36 -13.11
N ALA A 154 3.20 13.84 -12.45
CA ALA A 154 1.81 13.62 -12.84
C ALA A 154 1.46 14.35 -14.15
N THR A 155 0.45 13.83 -14.83
CA THR A 155 -0.20 14.53 -15.96
C THR A 155 -1.37 15.34 -15.41
N GLY A 156 -1.48 16.60 -15.80
CA GLY A 156 -2.57 17.49 -15.38
C GLY A 156 -2.34 18.91 -15.82
N GLU A 157 -3.21 19.81 -15.35
CA GLU A 157 -3.05 21.25 -15.58
C GLU A 157 -1.83 21.79 -14.84
N LEU A 158 -1.01 22.55 -15.55
CA LEU A 158 0.20 23.21 -15.08
C LEU A 158 -0.08 24.68 -14.72
N ALA A 159 0.85 25.36 -14.07
CA ALA A 159 0.72 26.79 -13.77
C ALA A 159 0.66 27.67 -15.03
N SER A 160 1.11 27.17 -16.16
CA SER A 160 0.99 27.77 -17.49
C SER A 160 -0.39 27.61 -18.13
N HIS A 161 -1.35 26.94 -17.45
CA HIS A 161 -2.66 26.51 -17.95
C HIS A 161 -2.61 25.49 -19.09
N LEU A 162 -1.43 25.00 -19.42
CA LEU A 162 -1.28 23.85 -20.32
C LEU A 162 -1.56 22.54 -19.59
N VAL A 163 -2.05 21.55 -20.30
CA VAL A 163 -2.31 20.21 -19.74
C VAL A 163 -1.28 19.22 -20.29
N GLY A 164 -0.51 18.61 -19.39
CA GLY A 164 0.54 17.69 -19.81
C GLY A 164 1.32 17.10 -18.63
N LYS A 165 2.38 16.34 -18.95
CA LYS A 165 3.29 15.73 -17.99
C LYS A 165 4.36 16.78 -17.58
N GLY A 166 4.53 17.00 -16.27
CA GLY A 166 5.49 17.97 -15.72
C GLY A 166 5.10 18.45 -14.32
N ARG A 167 3.84 18.24 -13.95
CA ARG A 167 3.33 18.58 -12.61
C ARG A 167 3.95 17.65 -11.57
N MET A 168 4.57 18.23 -10.52
CA MET A 168 5.08 17.43 -9.43
C MET A 168 4.01 16.48 -8.90
N GLU A 169 4.37 15.23 -8.70
CA GLU A 169 3.49 14.19 -8.15
C GLU A 169 2.86 14.65 -6.81
N GLU A 170 1.72 14.06 -6.46
CA GLU A 170 1.01 14.44 -5.25
C GLU A 170 1.79 13.99 -3.99
N PRO A 171 1.75 14.80 -2.91
CA PRO A 171 2.52 14.53 -1.69
C PRO A 171 2.35 13.12 -1.14
N GLU A 172 1.12 12.62 -1.14
CA GLU A 172 0.82 11.28 -0.63
C GLU A 172 1.48 10.18 -1.47
N ASN A 173 1.50 10.33 -2.78
CA ASN A 173 2.16 9.39 -3.69
C ASN A 173 3.69 9.45 -3.55
N ILE A 174 4.26 10.64 -3.35
CA ILE A 174 5.70 10.81 -3.10
C ILE A 174 6.10 10.07 -1.82
N ILE A 175 5.33 10.22 -0.74
CA ILE A 175 5.57 9.54 0.53
C ILE A 175 5.45 8.02 0.34
N ARG A 176 4.45 7.56 -0.42
CA ARG A 176 4.26 6.14 -0.74
C ARG A 176 5.48 5.53 -1.45
N HIS A 177 6.17 6.27 -2.32
CA HIS A 177 7.41 5.80 -2.94
C HIS A 177 8.50 5.52 -1.90
N LEU A 178 8.65 6.38 -0.88
CA LEU A 178 9.59 6.15 0.20
C LEU A 178 9.16 4.94 1.06
N GLU A 179 7.87 4.83 1.40
CA GLU A 179 7.35 3.71 2.16
C GLU A 179 7.62 2.38 1.45
N MET A 180 7.33 2.30 0.15
CA MET A 180 7.59 1.10 -0.66
C MET A 180 9.08 0.74 -0.71
N TYR A 181 9.95 1.74 -0.83
CA TYR A 181 11.39 1.51 -0.85
C TYR A 181 11.89 0.89 0.45
N PHE A 182 11.51 1.46 1.60
CA PHE A 182 11.91 0.92 2.89
C PHE A 182 11.24 -0.42 3.18
N ALA A 183 9.98 -0.60 2.82
CA ALA A 183 9.28 -1.88 2.94
C ALA A 183 10.00 -3.00 2.18
N ALA A 184 10.40 -2.74 0.95
CA ALA A 184 11.11 -3.72 0.13
C ALA A 184 12.50 -4.09 0.66
N LYS A 185 13.12 -3.25 1.51
CA LYS A 185 14.45 -3.49 2.08
C LYS A 185 14.43 -4.03 3.51
N GLU A 186 13.53 -3.55 4.32
CA GLU A 186 13.55 -3.73 5.78
C GLU A 186 12.30 -4.42 6.33
N GLY A 187 11.31 -4.65 5.49
CA GLY A 187 10.08 -5.32 5.90
C GLY A 187 10.33 -6.77 6.33
N ASP A 188 9.59 -7.24 7.32
CA ASP A 188 9.70 -8.61 7.85
C ASP A 188 9.03 -9.67 6.97
N LEU A 189 8.35 -9.25 5.90
CA LEU A 189 7.83 -10.11 4.82
C LEU A 189 8.61 -9.99 3.51
N VAL A 190 9.80 -9.39 3.51
CA VAL A 190 10.65 -9.31 2.31
C VAL A 190 10.97 -10.73 1.79
N GLY A 191 10.81 -10.92 0.49
CA GLY A 191 11.00 -12.20 -0.18
C GLY A 191 9.81 -13.16 -0.07
N LYS A 192 8.74 -12.80 0.68
CA LYS A 192 7.53 -13.61 0.81
C LYS A 192 6.46 -13.18 -0.19
N THR A 193 5.72 -14.16 -0.69
CA THR A 193 4.53 -13.94 -1.52
C THR A 193 3.29 -14.29 -0.72
N VAL A 194 2.36 -13.35 -0.59
CA VAL A 194 1.10 -13.53 0.15
C VAL A 194 -0.08 -13.38 -0.81
N MET A 195 -0.89 -14.40 -0.94
CA MET A 195 -2.15 -14.36 -1.69
C MET A 195 -3.29 -13.92 -0.75
N ILE A 196 -4.14 -13.00 -1.19
CA ILE A 196 -5.27 -12.51 -0.40
C ILE A 196 -6.53 -12.52 -1.27
N THR A 197 -7.61 -13.13 -0.78
CA THR A 197 -8.93 -12.98 -1.39
C THR A 197 -9.71 -11.90 -0.66
N ALA A 198 -10.44 -11.04 -1.38
CA ALA A 198 -11.15 -9.90 -0.81
C ALA A 198 -12.51 -9.65 -1.50
N GLY A 199 -13.42 -8.98 -0.78
CA GLY A 199 -14.72 -8.59 -1.35
C GLY A 199 -15.75 -9.72 -1.38
N PRO A 200 -16.95 -9.44 -1.91
CA PRO A 200 -17.98 -10.44 -2.16
C PRO A 200 -17.74 -11.16 -3.49
N THR A 201 -18.47 -12.27 -3.72
CA THR A 201 -18.74 -12.75 -5.08
C THR A 201 -20.19 -12.46 -5.47
N TYR A 202 -20.43 -12.27 -6.74
CA TYR A 202 -21.75 -12.02 -7.33
C TYR A 202 -22.10 -13.16 -8.28
N GLU A 203 -23.12 -13.92 -7.89
CA GLU A 203 -23.59 -15.06 -8.67
C GLU A 203 -24.79 -14.61 -9.51
N LYS A 204 -24.59 -14.45 -10.78
CA LYS A 204 -25.60 -13.90 -11.71
C LYS A 204 -26.86 -14.75 -11.75
N ILE A 205 -28.02 -14.11 -11.62
CA ILE A 205 -29.33 -14.67 -11.90
C ILE A 205 -29.70 -14.35 -13.36
N ASP A 206 -29.47 -13.10 -13.77
CA ASP A 206 -29.66 -12.56 -15.10
C ASP A 206 -28.71 -11.35 -15.31
N PRO A 207 -28.69 -10.65 -16.46
CA PRO A 207 -27.81 -9.51 -16.69
C PRO A 207 -27.95 -8.34 -15.71
N VAL A 208 -28.99 -8.36 -14.85
CA VAL A 208 -29.33 -7.24 -13.95
C VAL A 208 -29.22 -7.62 -12.48
N ARG A 209 -29.47 -8.88 -12.13
CA ARG A 209 -29.60 -9.36 -10.72
C ARG A 209 -28.60 -10.46 -10.42
N PHE A 210 -28.18 -10.49 -9.18
CA PHE A 210 -27.25 -11.48 -8.66
C PHE A 210 -27.58 -11.84 -7.20
N ILE A 211 -27.02 -12.96 -6.74
CA ILE A 211 -26.94 -13.36 -5.34
C ILE A 211 -25.53 -12.98 -4.86
N GLY A 212 -25.40 -12.40 -3.70
CA GLY A 212 -24.11 -12.02 -3.15
C GLY A 212 -24.19 -11.59 -1.69
N ASN A 213 -23.02 -11.37 -1.09
CA ASN A 213 -22.87 -10.98 0.31
C ASN A 213 -22.70 -9.46 0.46
N TYR A 214 -23.03 -8.91 1.63
CA TYR A 214 -22.87 -7.49 1.95
C TYR A 214 -21.41 -7.05 2.17
N SER A 215 -20.43 -7.89 1.87
CA SER A 215 -19.01 -7.57 2.06
C SER A 215 -18.61 -6.35 1.24
N SER A 216 -17.83 -5.45 1.84
CA SER A 216 -17.23 -4.29 1.17
C SER A 216 -15.76 -4.51 0.76
N GLY A 217 -15.17 -5.64 1.14
CA GLY A 217 -13.76 -5.96 0.91
C GLY A 217 -12.75 -5.22 1.79
N LYS A 218 -13.18 -4.23 2.59
CA LYS A 218 -12.29 -3.36 3.38
C LYS A 218 -11.23 -4.10 4.21
N MET A 219 -11.57 -5.27 4.80
CA MET A 219 -10.61 -6.03 5.61
C MET A 219 -9.52 -6.66 4.74
N GLY A 220 -9.89 -7.27 3.61
CA GLY A 220 -8.92 -7.85 2.67
C GLY A 220 -8.01 -6.78 2.05
N LEU A 221 -8.56 -5.60 1.71
CA LEU A 221 -7.76 -4.47 1.22
C LEU A 221 -6.78 -3.96 2.30
N ALA A 222 -7.21 -3.85 3.56
CA ALA A 222 -6.34 -3.45 4.67
C ALA A 222 -5.22 -4.47 4.92
N LEU A 223 -5.49 -5.78 4.79
CA LEU A 223 -4.47 -6.84 4.88
C LEU A 223 -3.49 -6.79 3.71
N ALA A 224 -3.98 -6.50 2.50
CA ALA A 224 -3.14 -6.35 1.32
C ALA A 224 -2.17 -5.16 1.48
N ASP A 225 -2.67 -4.03 1.98
CA ASP A 225 -1.85 -2.86 2.28
C ASP A 225 -0.83 -3.15 3.40
N GLU A 226 -1.22 -3.84 4.47
CA GLU A 226 -0.32 -4.18 5.58
C GLU A 226 0.79 -5.13 5.13
N CYS A 227 0.47 -6.19 4.39
CA CYS A 227 1.46 -7.12 3.84
C CYS A 227 2.44 -6.40 2.89
N THR A 228 1.94 -5.50 2.03
CA THR A 228 2.78 -4.69 1.14
C THR A 228 3.68 -3.72 1.91
N ALA A 229 3.14 -3.05 2.94
CA ALA A 229 3.90 -2.16 3.83
C ALA A 229 5.03 -2.90 4.58
N ARG A 230 4.92 -4.23 4.71
CA ARG A 230 5.91 -5.11 5.34
C ARG A 230 6.80 -5.84 4.32
N GLY A 231 6.75 -5.45 3.05
CA GLY A 231 7.65 -5.91 1.98
C GLY A 231 7.23 -7.19 1.26
N ALA A 232 6.02 -7.71 1.49
CA ALA A 232 5.51 -8.86 0.76
C ALA A 232 5.20 -8.54 -0.70
N LYS A 233 5.35 -9.54 -1.57
CA LYS A 233 4.71 -9.56 -2.88
C LYS A 233 3.27 -10.02 -2.70
N VAL A 234 2.31 -9.09 -2.83
CA VAL A 234 0.89 -9.41 -2.62
C VAL A 234 0.21 -9.74 -3.95
N ILE A 235 -0.44 -10.91 -4.01
CA ILE A 235 -1.38 -11.31 -5.07
C ILE A 235 -2.78 -11.11 -4.51
N LEU A 236 -3.46 -10.05 -4.93
CA LEU A 236 -4.80 -9.72 -4.49
C LEU A 236 -5.84 -10.21 -5.51
N ILE A 237 -6.75 -11.07 -5.06
CA ILE A 237 -7.88 -11.57 -5.85
C ILE A 237 -9.14 -10.95 -5.23
N ALA A 238 -9.73 -9.99 -5.93
CA ALA A 238 -10.83 -9.19 -5.40
C ALA A 238 -12.10 -9.36 -6.22
N GLY A 239 -13.18 -9.71 -5.53
CA GLY A 239 -14.52 -9.55 -6.05
C GLY A 239 -14.89 -8.06 -6.16
N PRO A 240 -16.14 -7.71 -6.52
CA PRO A 240 -16.56 -6.33 -6.71
C PRO A 240 -16.38 -5.50 -5.43
N VAL A 241 -15.40 -4.59 -5.43
CA VAL A 241 -15.10 -3.65 -4.34
C VAL A 241 -15.12 -2.22 -4.84
N GLN A 242 -15.52 -1.28 -3.98
CA GLN A 242 -15.63 0.14 -4.34
C GLN A 242 -14.35 0.94 -4.07
N GLN A 243 -13.47 0.43 -3.22
CA GLN A 243 -12.23 1.09 -2.83
C GLN A 243 -11.04 0.31 -3.36
N GLY A 244 -9.94 1.01 -3.67
CA GLY A 244 -8.66 0.40 -3.98
C GLY A 244 -7.77 0.28 -2.74
N THR A 245 -6.63 -0.36 -2.92
CA THR A 245 -5.54 -0.42 -1.95
C THR A 245 -4.75 0.90 -1.92
N TYR A 246 -4.10 1.19 -0.80
CA TYR A 246 -3.19 2.32 -0.69
C TYR A 246 -1.91 2.07 -1.48
N PHE A 247 -1.34 0.86 -1.40
CA PHE A 247 -0.17 0.47 -2.18
C PHE A 247 -0.58 -0.19 -3.50
N PRO A 248 0.23 -0.06 -4.57
CA PRO A 248 0.08 -0.91 -5.76
C PRO A 248 0.39 -2.36 -5.39
N MET A 249 -0.43 -3.28 -5.86
CA MET A 249 -0.25 -4.71 -5.64
C MET A 249 0.75 -5.30 -6.65
N HIS A 250 1.48 -6.34 -6.23
CA HIS A 250 2.34 -7.10 -7.14
C HIS A 250 1.54 -7.72 -8.28
N GLN A 251 0.38 -8.32 -7.95
CA GLN A 251 -0.62 -8.76 -8.92
C GLN A 251 -2.02 -8.45 -8.39
N TYR A 252 -2.93 -8.05 -9.28
CA TYR A 252 -4.32 -7.80 -8.97
C TYR A 252 -5.22 -8.53 -9.97
N HIS A 253 -6.08 -9.41 -9.45
CA HIS A 253 -7.06 -10.16 -10.21
C HIS A 253 -8.46 -9.71 -9.79
N ALA A 254 -9.14 -8.98 -10.68
CA ALA A 254 -10.54 -8.67 -10.51
C ALA A 254 -11.37 -9.89 -10.95
N VAL A 255 -12.26 -10.34 -10.07
CA VAL A 255 -13.17 -11.48 -10.32
C VAL A 255 -14.59 -11.08 -9.96
N GLU A 256 -15.58 -11.76 -10.49
CA GLU A 256 -16.98 -11.49 -10.20
C GLU A 256 -17.64 -12.65 -9.45
N SER A 257 -17.43 -13.88 -9.90
CA SER A 257 -18.09 -15.07 -9.36
C SER A 257 -17.20 -15.89 -8.42
N ALA A 258 -17.83 -16.78 -7.66
CA ALA A 258 -17.14 -17.76 -6.81
C ALA A 258 -16.25 -18.69 -7.65
N GLN A 259 -16.67 -19.06 -8.87
CA GLN A 259 -15.88 -19.91 -9.74
C GLN A 259 -14.62 -19.18 -10.23
N GLU A 260 -14.74 -17.92 -10.67
CA GLU A 260 -13.58 -17.12 -11.09
C GLU A 260 -12.59 -16.92 -9.92
N MET A 261 -13.11 -16.66 -8.71
CA MET A 261 -12.27 -16.54 -7.52
C MET A 261 -11.58 -17.86 -7.17
N PHE A 262 -12.27 -18.98 -7.30
CA PHE A 262 -11.69 -20.31 -7.10
C PHE A 262 -10.54 -20.58 -8.07
N ASP A 263 -10.74 -20.31 -9.37
CA ASP A 263 -9.75 -20.58 -10.41
C ASP A 263 -8.51 -19.67 -10.21
N ALA A 264 -8.72 -18.38 -9.96
CA ALA A 264 -7.63 -17.44 -9.69
C ALA A 264 -6.87 -17.80 -8.40
N ALA A 265 -7.57 -18.15 -7.30
CA ALA A 265 -6.95 -18.52 -6.04
C ALA A 265 -6.16 -19.82 -6.16
N SER A 266 -6.69 -20.81 -6.87
CA SER A 266 -6.00 -22.10 -7.09
C SER A 266 -4.71 -21.92 -7.89
N ALA A 267 -4.73 -21.08 -8.93
CA ALA A 267 -3.54 -20.77 -9.73
C ALA A 267 -2.49 -19.97 -8.95
N ALA A 268 -2.92 -19.00 -8.13
CA ALA A 268 -2.01 -18.13 -7.36
C ALA A 268 -1.39 -18.85 -6.15
N PHE A 269 -2.13 -19.76 -5.50
CA PHE A 269 -1.70 -20.41 -4.26
C PHE A 269 -0.42 -21.23 -4.41
N VAL A 270 -0.19 -21.83 -5.58
CA VAL A 270 1.01 -22.65 -5.85
C VAL A 270 2.30 -21.82 -5.78
N HIS A 271 2.20 -20.51 -5.97
CA HIS A 271 3.32 -19.56 -5.93
C HIS A 271 3.39 -18.72 -4.65
N ALA A 272 2.48 -18.96 -3.69
CA ALA A 272 2.40 -18.20 -2.46
C ALA A 272 3.05 -18.93 -1.27
N ASP A 273 3.70 -18.18 -0.38
CA ASP A 273 4.17 -18.68 0.93
C ASP A 273 3.02 -18.75 1.93
N ALA A 274 2.03 -17.87 1.77
CA ALA A 274 0.84 -17.83 2.61
C ALA A 274 -0.39 -17.36 1.82
N ALA A 275 -1.57 -17.77 2.28
CA ALA A 275 -2.85 -17.28 1.77
C ALA A 275 -3.77 -16.82 2.91
N ILE A 276 -4.43 -15.67 2.72
CA ILE A 276 -5.41 -15.12 3.65
C ILE A 276 -6.76 -15.02 2.94
N LEU A 277 -7.71 -15.83 3.36
CA LEU A 277 -9.01 -15.97 2.72
C LEU A 277 -10.06 -15.12 3.44
N THR A 278 -10.19 -13.83 3.02
CA THR A 278 -11.12 -12.87 3.63
C THR A 278 -12.37 -12.60 2.81
N ALA A 279 -12.41 -13.12 1.57
CA ALA A 279 -13.56 -12.92 0.71
C ALA A 279 -14.84 -13.53 1.28
N ALA A 280 -15.96 -12.85 1.11
CA ALA A 280 -17.29 -13.36 1.40
C ALA A 280 -17.84 -14.05 0.14
N VAL A 281 -17.38 -15.27 -0.09
CA VAL A 281 -17.80 -16.09 -1.22
C VAL A 281 -19.23 -16.55 -0.99
N ALA A 282 -20.07 -16.50 -2.04
CA ALA A 282 -21.43 -17.04 -1.97
C ALA A 282 -21.36 -18.58 -1.92
N ASP A 283 -22.14 -19.19 -1.00
CA ASP A 283 -22.18 -20.65 -0.84
C ASP A 283 -22.96 -21.34 -1.95
N TYR A 284 -23.83 -20.59 -2.65
CA TYR A 284 -24.70 -21.09 -3.70
C TYR A 284 -24.68 -20.17 -4.91
N THR A 285 -24.78 -20.77 -6.10
CA THR A 285 -24.91 -20.07 -7.38
C THR A 285 -26.12 -20.63 -8.16
N PRO A 286 -26.83 -19.83 -8.97
CA PRO A 286 -27.90 -20.34 -9.82
C PRO A 286 -27.40 -21.49 -10.74
N GLU A 287 -28.19 -22.54 -10.86
CA GLU A 287 -27.88 -23.64 -11.80
C GLU A 287 -27.85 -23.15 -13.24
N GLN A 288 -28.74 -22.22 -13.59
CA GLN A 288 -28.86 -21.60 -14.90
C GLN A 288 -28.93 -20.09 -14.75
N VAL A 289 -28.14 -19.39 -15.54
CA VAL A 289 -28.16 -17.92 -15.65
C VAL A 289 -29.00 -17.57 -16.87
N ALA A 290 -29.97 -16.68 -16.69
CA ALA A 290 -30.79 -16.24 -17.82
C ALA A 290 -30.03 -15.22 -18.69
N ASP A 291 -30.06 -15.37 -20.00
CA ASP A 291 -29.42 -14.48 -20.98
C ASP A 291 -30.08 -13.09 -21.02
N GLU A 292 -31.38 -13.04 -20.69
CA GLU A 292 -32.16 -11.81 -20.66
C GLU A 292 -32.72 -11.55 -19.24
N LYS A 293 -33.00 -10.27 -18.93
CA LYS A 293 -33.67 -9.90 -17.69
C LYS A 293 -35.00 -10.64 -17.52
N ILE A 294 -35.12 -11.45 -16.48
CA ILE A 294 -36.35 -12.16 -16.12
C ILE A 294 -37.47 -11.15 -15.84
N LYS A 295 -38.53 -11.17 -16.60
CA LYS A 295 -39.70 -10.29 -16.41
C LYS A 295 -40.59 -10.86 -15.30
N ARG A 296 -41.22 -9.96 -14.53
CA ARG A 296 -42.18 -10.33 -13.51
C ARG A 296 -43.41 -10.97 -14.17
N GLU A 297 -43.70 -12.20 -13.83
CA GLU A 297 -44.90 -12.87 -14.28
C GLU A 297 -46.13 -12.36 -13.50
N LYS A 298 -47.32 -12.53 -14.11
CA LYS A 298 -48.59 -12.12 -13.49
C LYS A 298 -48.91 -12.92 -12.23
N THR A 299 -48.41 -14.13 -12.09
CA THR A 299 -48.57 -15.02 -10.92
C THR A 299 -47.77 -14.60 -9.68
N GLY A 300 -46.79 -13.74 -9.85
CA GLY A 300 -46.06 -13.08 -8.74
C GLY A 300 -44.98 -13.88 -8.03
N GLU A 301 -44.86 -15.19 -8.24
CA GLU A 301 -43.86 -16.06 -7.64
C GLU A 301 -42.70 -16.33 -8.61
N MET A 302 -41.49 -16.42 -8.06
CA MET A 302 -40.30 -16.79 -8.80
C MET A 302 -39.46 -17.80 -8.00
N SER A 303 -39.14 -18.93 -8.59
CA SER A 303 -38.28 -19.94 -7.99
C SER A 303 -36.93 -19.95 -8.69
N LEU A 304 -35.84 -20.07 -7.92
CA LEU A 304 -34.49 -20.22 -8.44
C LEU A 304 -33.90 -21.54 -7.92
N ASN A 305 -33.44 -22.37 -8.83
CA ASN A 305 -32.66 -23.55 -8.48
C ASN A 305 -31.21 -23.13 -8.27
N LEU A 306 -30.67 -23.49 -7.12
CA LEU A 306 -29.31 -23.17 -6.71
C LEU A 306 -28.49 -24.44 -6.56
N LYS A 307 -27.22 -24.38 -6.94
CA LYS A 307 -26.22 -25.40 -6.68
C LYS A 307 -25.11 -24.85 -5.78
N PRO A 308 -24.45 -25.69 -4.96
CA PRO A 308 -23.35 -25.25 -4.13
C PRO A 308 -22.16 -24.80 -4.98
N THR A 309 -21.47 -23.76 -4.51
CA THR A 309 -20.18 -23.32 -5.07
C THR A 309 -19.04 -24.19 -4.58
N ARG A 310 -17.86 -24.07 -5.20
CA ARG A 310 -16.66 -24.81 -4.76
C ARG A 310 -16.07 -24.16 -3.51
N ASP A 311 -15.75 -24.99 -2.51
CA ASP A 311 -15.11 -24.52 -1.27
C ASP A 311 -13.61 -24.26 -1.49
N ILE A 312 -13.27 -23.00 -1.72
CA ILE A 312 -11.89 -22.54 -1.96
C ILE A 312 -10.97 -22.93 -0.79
N ALA A 313 -11.41 -22.69 0.45
CA ALA A 313 -10.59 -22.95 1.64
C ALA A 313 -10.29 -24.44 1.80
N ALA A 314 -11.29 -25.32 1.64
CA ALA A 314 -11.09 -26.76 1.71
C ALA A 314 -10.19 -27.27 0.59
N PHE A 315 -10.35 -26.75 -0.64
CA PHE A 315 -9.50 -27.13 -1.76
C PHE A 315 -8.03 -26.73 -1.55
N LEU A 316 -7.78 -25.48 -1.14
CA LEU A 316 -6.42 -25.00 -0.86
C LEU A 316 -5.79 -25.70 0.36
N GLY A 317 -6.60 -26.04 1.37
CA GLY A 317 -6.15 -26.81 2.51
C GLY A 317 -5.64 -28.22 2.16
N ASN A 318 -6.25 -28.84 1.14
CA ASN A 318 -5.76 -30.12 0.61
C ASN A 318 -4.46 -29.94 -0.20
N LEU A 319 -4.33 -28.84 -0.95
CA LEU A 319 -3.12 -28.51 -1.72
C LEU A 319 -1.95 -28.08 -0.84
N LYS A 320 -2.21 -27.58 0.37
CA LYS A 320 -1.20 -27.05 1.28
C LYS A 320 -0.06 -28.00 1.58
N ASN A 321 -0.35 -29.31 1.67
CA ASN A 321 0.60 -30.35 2.02
C ASN A 321 1.06 -31.17 0.79
N ASP A 322 0.51 -30.86 -0.39
CA ASP A 322 0.87 -31.56 -1.60
C ASP A 322 2.06 -30.86 -2.19
N THR A 323 3.29 -31.32 -1.87
CA THR A 323 4.46 -31.19 -2.72
C THR A 323 5.81 -31.28 -1.99
N GLU A 324 6.83 -31.58 -2.74
CA GLU A 324 8.28 -31.42 -2.55
C GLU A 324 8.71 -29.96 -2.16
N HIS A 325 7.77 -29.02 -2.04
CA HIS A 325 7.96 -27.62 -1.79
C HIS A 325 7.45 -27.20 -0.40
N GLN A 326 8.06 -26.20 0.15
CA GLN A 326 7.85 -25.57 1.45
C GLN A 326 6.36 -25.47 1.87
N ARG A 327 6.05 -25.91 3.11
CA ARG A 327 4.72 -25.79 3.72
C ARG A 327 4.18 -24.35 3.60
N ARG A 328 3.01 -24.18 2.99
CA ARG A 328 2.30 -22.89 2.87
C ARG A 328 1.42 -22.67 4.10
N LEU A 329 1.27 -21.42 4.52
CA LEU A 329 0.30 -21.05 5.55
C LEU A 329 -1.05 -20.71 4.93
N LEU A 330 -2.13 -21.16 5.56
CA LEU A 330 -3.49 -20.91 5.11
C LEU A 330 -4.33 -20.35 6.25
N VAL A 331 -4.76 -19.09 6.09
CA VAL A 331 -5.55 -18.34 7.07
C VAL A 331 -6.99 -18.21 6.58
N GLY A 332 -7.93 -18.64 7.41
CA GLY A 332 -9.36 -18.50 7.14
C GLY A 332 -9.98 -17.33 7.91
N PHE A 333 -11.12 -16.87 7.41
CA PHE A 333 -12.01 -15.96 8.13
C PHE A 333 -13.34 -16.63 8.41
N ALA A 334 -13.89 -16.38 9.59
CA ALA A 334 -15.23 -16.81 9.99
C ALA A 334 -16.02 -15.62 10.52
N LEU A 335 -17.26 -15.52 10.07
CA LEU A 335 -18.24 -14.59 10.59
C LEU A 335 -19.39 -15.42 11.16
N GLU A 336 -19.51 -15.45 12.48
CA GLU A 336 -20.46 -16.32 13.17
C GLU A 336 -21.46 -15.48 14.00
N THR A 337 -22.63 -16.06 14.23
CA THR A 337 -23.68 -15.45 15.04
C THR A 337 -24.05 -16.30 16.26
N HIS A 338 -23.82 -17.61 16.19
CA HIS A 338 -24.16 -18.60 17.23
C HIS A 338 -23.15 -19.75 17.21
N ASN A 339 -22.90 -20.39 18.38
CA ASN A 339 -21.99 -21.54 18.54
C ASN A 339 -20.57 -21.32 17.95
N GLU A 340 -20.07 -20.09 18.11
CA GLU A 340 -18.86 -19.58 17.43
C GLU A 340 -17.66 -20.51 17.56
N GLN A 341 -17.37 -20.99 18.77
CA GLN A 341 -16.15 -21.77 19.03
C GLN A 341 -16.19 -23.15 18.38
N MET A 342 -17.29 -23.89 18.50
CA MET A 342 -17.42 -25.23 17.94
C MET A 342 -17.41 -25.25 16.41
N ASN A 343 -18.05 -24.24 15.80
CA ASN A 343 -18.07 -24.08 14.34
C ASN A 343 -16.67 -23.72 13.78
N VAL A 344 -15.88 -22.94 14.51
CA VAL A 344 -14.53 -22.53 14.11
C VAL A 344 -13.54 -23.68 14.20
N GLU A 345 -13.59 -24.49 15.29
CA GLU A 345 -12.74 -25.66 15.45
C GLU A 345 -12.99 -26.71 14.35
N ASP A 346 -14.25 -26.96 13.99
CA ASP A 346 -14.59 -27.85 12.87
C ASP A 346 -14.03 -27.30 11.54
N LYS A 347 -14.20 -26.00 11.29
CA LYS A 347 -13.65 -25.37 10.08
C LYS A 347 -12.13 -25.44 10.03
N LEU A 348 -11.44 -25.21 11.16
CA LEU A 348 -9.99 -25.26 11.28
C LEU A 348 -9.46 -26.63 10.84
N ASN A 349 -10.07 -27.71 11.35
CA ASN A 349 -9.66 -29.07 11.06
C ASN A 349 -10.06 -29.50 9.65
N ARG A 350 -11.34 -29.31 9.28
CA ARG A 350 -11.89 -29.80 8.01
C ARG A 350 -11.25 -29.12 6.79
N LYS A 351 -10.86 -27.84 6.94
CA LYS A 351 -10.26 -27.06 5.85
C LYS A 351 -8.73 -26.96 5.99
N ASN A 352 -8.12 -27.68 6.94
CA ASN A 352 -6.68 -27.71 7.18
C ASN A 352 -6.04 -26.30 7.26
N LEU A 353 -6.69 -25.39 8.01
CA LEU A 353 -6.20 -24.03 8.21
C LEU A 353 -5.14 -23.98 9.30
N ASP A 354 -4.21 -23.01 9.25
CA ASP A 354 -3.24 -22.79 10.31
C ASP A 354 -3.83 -21.98 11.45
N PHE A 355 -4.64 -20.99 11.13
CA PHE A 355 -5.48 -20.26 12.08
C PHE A 355 -6.70 -19.65 11.39
N ILE A 356 -7.69 -19.29 12.19
CA ILE A 356 -8.91 -18.60 11.76
C ILE A 356 -9.02 -17.27 12.48
N VAL A 357 -9.38 -16.24 11.72
CA VAL A 357 -9.79 -14.94 12.25
C VAL A 357 -11.31 -14.94 12.38
N LEU A 358 -11.79 -14.97 13.62
CA LEU A 358 -13.20 -14.93 13.93
C LEU A 358 -13.69 -13.51 14.17
N ASN A 359 -14.72 -13.11 13.45
CA ASN A 359 -15.53 -11.92 13.70
C ASN A 359 -16.87 -12.33 14.26
N SER A 360 -17.38 -11.60 15.26
CA SER A 360 -18.74 -11.77 15.75
C SER A 360 -19.63 -10.62 15.29
N LEU A 361 -20.80 -10.93 14.73
CA LEU A 361 -21.82 -9.92 14.43
C LEU A 361 -22.50 -9.36 15.69
N ASN A 362 -22.31 -10.01 16.84
CA ASN A 362 -22.84 -9.55 18.12
C ASN A 362 -22.09 -8.34 18.69
N ASP A 363 -20.89 -8.06 18.19
CA ASP A 363 -20.08 -6.93 18.63
C ASP A 363 -20.46 -5.63 17.89
N LYS A 364 -20.96 -4.62 18.64
CA LYS A 364 -21.28 -3.31 18.07
C LYS A 364 -19.99 -2.66 17.48
N GLY A 365 -20.07 -2.24 16.21
CA GLY A 365 -18.93 -1.65 15.49
C GLY A 365 -18.04 -2.66 14.76
N ALA A 366 -18.30 -3.96 14.90
CA ALA A 366 -17.69 -5.01 14.07
C ALA A 366 -18.65 -5.45 12.95
N GLY A 367 -18.12 -5.82 11.80
CA GLY A 367 -18.91 -6.37 10.70
C GLY A 367 -18.67 -5.73 9.33
N PHE A 368 -19.57 -6.04 8.39
CA PHE A 368 -19.52 -5.52 7.03
C PHE A 368 -19.72 -3.99 7.00
N ARG A 369 -19.00 -3.29 6.12
CA ARG A 369 -19.06 -1.84 5.87
C ARG A 369 -18.55 -0.93 7.01
N CYS A 370 -18.29 -1.43 8.22
CA CYS A 370 -17.64 -0.64 9.29
C CYS A 370 -16.15 -0.42 9.00
N ASP A 371 -15.59 0.67 9.53
CA ASP A 371 -14.13 0.95 9.45
C ASP A 371 -13.36 0.32 10.61
N THR A 372 -14.09 -0.17 11.62
CA THR A 372 -13.57 -0.89 12.79
C THR A 372 -13.88 -2.38 12.71
N ASN A 373 -13.14 -3.17 13.48
CA ASN A 373 -13.39 -4.59 13.68
C ASN A 373 -12.93 -5.04 15.06
N LYS A 374 -13.55 -6.10 15.60
CA LYS A 374 -13.13 -6.83 16.79
C LYS A 374 -12.97 -8.29 16.39
N ILE A 375 -11.82 -8.86 16.66
CA ILE A 375 -11.48 -10.20 16.20
C ILE A 375 -10.98 -11.10 17.34
N SER A 376 -11.09 -12.41 17.11
CA SER A 376 -10.33 -13.42 17.84
C SER A 376 -9.53 -14.23 16.83
N ILE A 377 -8.27 -14.53 17.13
CA ILE A 377 -7.46 -15.49 16.38
C ILE A 377 -7.53 -16.82 17.09
N ILE A 378 -7.92 -17.87 16.37
CA ILE A 378 -8.09 -19.23 16.88
C ILE A 378 -7.21 -20.17 16.07
N ASP A 379 -6.41 -20.97 16.75
CA ASP A 379 -5.58 -22.03 16.19
C ASP A 379 -5.73 -23.33 17.01
N HIS A 380 -4.93 -24.36 16.69
CA HIS A 380 -4.91 -25.63 17.42
C HIS A 380 -4.40 -25.53 18.88
N GLN A 381 -3.80 -24.39 19.27
CA GLN A 381 -3.25 -24.18 20.61
C GLN A 381 -4.20 -23.37 21.51
N GLY A 382 -5.16 -22.66 20.91
CA GLY A 382 -6.13 -21.87 21.65
C GLY A 382 -6.68 -20.63 20.93
N LYS A 383 -7.23 -19.73 21.73
CA LYS A 383 -7.89 -18.51 21.29
C LYS A 383 -7.20 -17.29 21.87
N THR A 384 -6.96 -16.27 21.04
CA THR A 384 -6.47 -14.94 21.44
C THR A 384 -7.47 -13.89 21.03
N ASP A 385 -7.99 -13.12 21.98
CA ASP A 385 -8.96 -12.04 21.72
C ASP A 385 -8.27 -10.69 21.56
N TYR A 386 -8.74 -9.89 20.61
CA TYR A 386 -8.27 -8.54 20.34
C TYR A 386 -9.39 -7.53 20.54
N PRO A 387 -9.09 -6.34 21.10
CA PRO A 387 -10.10 -5.30 21.30
C PRO A 387 -10.60 -4.72 19.98
N LEU A 388 -11.71 -3.97 20.04
CA LEU A 388 -12.20 -3.20 18.89
C LEU A 388 -11.16 -2.17 18.45
N LYS A 389 -10.73 -2.25 17.19
CA LYS A 389 -9.72 -1.39 16.56
C LYS A 389 -10.15 -1.01 15.13
N SER A 390 -9.45 -0.08 14.51
CA SER A 390 -9.58 0.15 13.07
C SER A 390 -9.17 -1.10 12.27
N LYS A 391 -9.73 -1.29 11.08
CA LYS A 391 -9.36 -2.42 10.21
C LYS A 391 -7.87 -2.44 9.85
N ALA A 392 -7.22 -1.29 9.78
CA ALA A 392 -5.78 -1.21 9.57
C ALA A 392 -4.98 -1.75 10.76
N GLU A 393 -5.39 -1.45 12.00
CA GLU A 393 -4.74 -2.00 13.20
C GLU A 393 -5.02 -3.50 13.35
N VAL A 394 -6.24 -3.94 13.03
CA VAL A 394 -6.59 -5.37 13.01
C VAL A 394 -5.77 -6.12 11.95
N ALA A 395 -5.55 -5.51 10.79
CA ALA A 395 -4.69 -6.09 9.76
C ALA A 395 -3.25 -6.27 10.28
N ALA A 396 -2.72 -5.29 11.03
CA ALA A 396 -1.41 -5.42 11.67
C ALA A 396 -1.36 -6.60 12.66
N ASP A 397 -2.35 -6.74 13.55
CA ASP A 397 -2.42 -7.86 14.50
C ASP A 397 -2.43 -9.24 13.78
N ILE A 398 -3.17 -9.34 12.67
CA ILE A 398 -3.25 -10.59 11.88
C ILE A 398 -1.93 -10.88 11.19
N VAL A 399 -1.30 -9.85 10.59
CA VAL A 399 -0.03 -10.01 9.88
C VAL A 399 1.12 -10.27 10.86
N ASP A 400 1.10 -9.70 12.08
CA ASP A 400 2.04 -10.05 13.16
C ASP A 400 2.00 -11.54 13.47
N ARG A 401 0.80 -12.12 13.54
CA ARG A 401 0.64 -13.55 13.72
C ARG A 401 1.17 -14.34 12.52
N LEU A 402 0.85 -13.91 11.31
CA LEU A 402 1.32 -14.54 10.08
C LEU A 402 2.86 -14.57 10.01
N VAL A 403 3.52 -13.45 10.31
CA VAL A 403 4.99 -13.34 10.34
C VAL A 403 5.60 -14.28 11.37
N LYS A 404 5.02 -14.32 12.58
CA LYS A 404 5.47 -15.25 13.62
C LYS A 404 5.44 -16.70 13.12
N ASP A 405 4.34 -17.12 12.49
CA ASP A 405 4.16 -18.49 12.02
C ASP A 405 5.05 -18.81 10.80
N LEU A 406 5.30 -17.82 9.91
CA LEU A 406 6.24 -17.96 8.79
C LEU A 406 7.70 -18.08 9.24
N ASN A 407 8.07 -17.48 10.38
CA ASN A 407 9.43 -17.51 10.93
C ASN A 407 9.66 -18.64 11.95
N SER A 408 8.62 -19.35 12.35
CA SER A 408 8.70 -20.47 13.33
C SER A 408 9.16 -21.78 12.72
N LYS A 409 9.79 -21.75 11.55
CA LYS A 409 10.25 -22.91 10.77
C LYS A 409 11.76 -23.09 10.82
#